data_1ade6c9750408d4a0beee223584c0496
#
_entry.id   1ade6c9750408d4a0beee223584c0496
#
_cell.length_a   1.000
_cell.length_b   1.000
_cell.length_c   1.000
_cell.angle_alpha   90.00
_cell.angle_beta   90.00
_cell.angle_gamma   90.00
#
_symmetry.space_group_name_H-M   'P 1'
#
loop_
_entity.id
_entity.type
_entity.pdbx_description
1 polymer ?
#
loop_
_entity_poly.entity_id
_entity_poly.type
_entity_poly.pdbx_seq_one_letter_code
_entity_poly.pdbx_strand_id
1 'polypeptide(L)'
;MTIGRASDDPFRHGPAHRVLGLDVGQRRIGVAVSDALGLTAQPLTVLTRREPAADAEAVCRLAQEQEAQVIVVGLPVGLKGEEGPAAERVREFGRLLAGKVGVPIEFWDERFSTVEAERAMRAGGATARQQRGVVDKVAAALVLQSYLDAQARHPEPTCGPCPPAGRQGGQAGEEP
;
A
#
# COMPACT_ATOMS: atom_id res chain seq x y z
N MET A 1 1.97 -12.33 42.75
CA MET A 1 1.30 -12.79 41.52
C MET A 1 1.36 -11.65 40.50
N THR A 2 2.31 -11.70 39.61
CA THR A 2 2.53 -10.67 38.62
C THR A 2 1.99 -11.17 37.28
N ILE A 3 0.87 -10.62 36.88
CA ILE A 3 0.29 -10.92 35.54
C ILE A 3 1.10 -10.17 34.52
N GLY A 4 1.91 -10.91 33.75
CA GLY A 4 2.66 -10.37 32.62
C GLY A 4 1.69 -9.79 31.62
N ARG A 5 1.86 -8.49 31.31
CA ARG A 5 1.26 -7.83 30.16
C ARG A 5 1.74 -8.53 28.90
N ALA A 6 0.81 -9.12 28.18
CA ALA A 6 1.01 -9.46 26.79
C ALA A 6 1.41 -8.15 26.08
N SER A 7 2.61 -8.15 25.50
CA SER A 7 3.07 -7.07 24.63
C SER A 7 2.13 -7.01 23.44
N ASP A 8 1.34 -5.95 23.35
CA ASP A 8 0.66 -5.52 22.14
C ASP A 8 1.73 -5.14 21.12
N ASP A 9 2.21 -6.10 20.39
CA ASP A 9 3.01 -5.91 19.19
C ASP A 9 2.03 -5.85 18.02
N PRO A 10 1.75 -4.66 17.45
CA PRO A 10 0.83 -4.50 16.32
C PRO A 10 1.35 -5.14 15.03
N PHE A 11 2.57 -5.70 15.04
CA PHE A 11 3.25 -6.27 13.89
C PHE A 11 3.44 -7.80 13.98
N ARG A 12 2.78 -8.47 14.90
CA ARG A 12 2.69 -9.93 14.84
C ARG A 12 1.75 -10.32 13.70
N HIS A 13 2.31 -10.38 12.51
CA HIS A 13 1.66 -11.04 11.38
C HIS A 13 1.58 -12.55 11.64
N GLY A 14 0.62 -12.92 12.47
CA GLY A 14 0.12 -14.29 12.52
C GLY A 14 -0.64 -14.59 11.22
N PRO A 15 -0.85 -15.86 10.87
CA PRO A 15 -1.33 -16.29 9.55
C PRO A 15 -2.81 -16.00 9.32
N ALA A 16 -3.23 -14.78 9.10
CA ALA A 16 -4.58 -14.44 8.62
C ALA A 16 -4.83 -12.93 8.49
N HIS A 17 -3.98 -12.17 7.81
CA HIS A 17 -4.24 -10.75 7.63
C HIS A 17 -4.30 -10.40 6.15
N ARG A 18 -5.49 -9.96 5.71
CA ARG A 18 -5.62 -9.47 4.34
C ARG A 18 -4.88 -8.15 4.17
N VAL A 19 -4.20 -8.06 3.06
CA VAL A 19 -3.48 -6.87 2.62
C VAL A 19 -4.19 -6.32 1.39
N LEU A 20 -4.43 -5.01 1.37
CA LEU A 20 -4.97 -4.32 0.21
C LEU A 20 -3.80 -3.69 -0.57
N GLY A 21 -3.69 -3.98 -1.86
CA GLY A 21 -2.70 -3.40 -2.75
C GLY A 21 -3.31 -2.32 -3.63
N LEU A 22 -2.62 -1.19 -3.79
CA LEU A 22 -3.03 -0.06 -4.61
C LEU A 22 -1.97 0.27 -5.65
N ASP A 23 -2.41 0.43 -6.90
CA ASP A 23 -1.66 1.08 -7.98
C ASP A 23 -2.34 2.42 -8.30
N VAL A 24 -1.70 3.52 -7.90
CA VAL A 24 -2.28 4.87 -7.95
C VAL A 24 -1.86 5.58 -9.24
N GLY A 25 -2.62 5.37 -10.31
CA GLY A 25 -2.45 6.08 -11.57
C GLY A 25 -3.03 7.51 -11.58
N GLN A 26 -2.85 8.21 -12.69
CA GLN A 26 -3.37 9.58 -12.86
C GLN A 26 -4.90 9.62 -13.00
N ARG A 27 -5.50 8.63 -13.64
CA ARG A 27 -6.95 8.58 -13.95
C ARG A 27 -7.68 7.48 -13.22
N ARG A 28 -6.95 6.51 -12.69
CA ARG A 28 -7.52 5.31 -12.06
C ARG A 28 -6.64 4.87 -10.91
N ILE A 29 -7.25 4.15 -9.98
CA ILE A 29 -6.57 3.43 -8.93
C ILE A 29 -6.92 1.96 -9.12
N GLY A 30 -5.94 1.14 -9.44
CA GLY A 30 -6.06 -0.30 -9.41
C GLY A 30 -6.06 -0.78 -7.96
N VAL A 31 -6.93 -1.73 -7.64
CA VAL A 31 -7.05 -2.30 -6.30
C VAL A 31 -6.96 -3.81 -6.38
N ALA A 32 -6.11 -4.38 -5.55
CA ALA A 32 -5.96 -5.81 -5.34
C ALA A 32 -6.10 -6.16 -3.86
N VAL A 33 -6.37 -7.40 -3.56
CA VAL A 33 -6.46 -7.91 -2.19
C VAL A 33 -5.74 -9.24 -2.07
N SER A 34 -5.10 -9.50 -0.93
CA SER A 34 -4.52 -10.80 -0.64
C SER A 34 -5.61 -11.81 -0.22
N ASP A 35 -5.29 -13.10 -0.33
CA ASP A 35 -6.05 -14.10 0.39
C ASP A 35 -5.91 -13.93 1.91
N ALA A 36 -6.69 -14.67 2.68
CA ALA A 36 -6.66 -14.59 4.14
C ALA A 36 -5.33 -15.03 4.75
N LEU A 37 -4.53 -15.80 4.01
CA LEU A 37 -3.21 -16.27 4.45
C LEU A 37 -2.08 -15.30 4.07
N GLY A 38 -2.37 -14.25 3.28
CA GLY A 38 -1.36 -13.33 2.80
C GLY A 38 -0.36 -13.94 1.81
N LEU A 39 -0.76 -14.98 1.07
CA LEU A 39 0.11 -15.72 0.15
C LEU A 39 -0.05 -15.29 -1.30
N THR A 40 -1.29 -14.99 -1.70
CA THR A 40 -1.62 -14.69 -3.11
C THR A 40 -2.38 -13.38 -3.23
N ALA A 41 -2.00 -12.57 -4.21
CA ALA A 41 -2.68 -11.33 -4.58
C ALA A 41 -3.71 -11.58 -5.68
N GLN A 42 -4.93 -11.07 -5.49
CA GLN A 42 -6.02 -11.16 -6.46
C GLN A 42 -6.48 -9.77 -6.87
N PRO A 43 -6.69 -9.52 -8.18
CA PRO A 43 -7.27 -8.27 -8.65
C PRO A 43 -8.68 -8.09 -8.09
N LEU A 44 -8.98 -6.96 -7.45
CA LEU A 44 -10.28 -6.69 -6.86
C LEU A 44 -11.13 -5.78 -7.76
N THR A 45 -10.71 -4.53 -7.90
CA THR A 45 -11.48 -3.53 -8.67
C THR A 45 -10.59 -2.41 -9.22
N VAL A 46 -11.18 -1.51 -10.01
CA VAL A 46 -10.55 -0.26 -10.43
C VAL A 46 -11.47 0.90 -10.06
N LEU A 47 -10.94 1.87 -9.36
CA LEU A 47 -11.60 3.11 -9.06
C LEU A 47 -11.22 4.16 -10.11
N THR A 48 -12.22 4.83 -10.69
CA THR A 48 -11.97 6.01 -11.51
C THR A 48 -11.72 7.18 -10.58
N ARG A 49 -10.60 7.86 -10.74
CA ARG A 49 -10.23 9.00 -9.93
C ARG A 49 -11.19 10.17 -10.14
N ARG A 50 -11.51 10.79 -9.05
CA ARG A 50 -12.34 12.02 -8.96
C ARG A 50 -11.57 13.07 -8.18
N GLU A 51 -11.93 13.25 -6.93
CA GLU A 51 -11.23 14.12 -5.99
C GLU A 51 -10.44 13.27 -4.98
N PRO A 52 -9.24 13.68 -4.57
CA PRO A 52 -8.40 12.90 -3.67
C PRO A 52 -9.12 12.46 -2.38
N ALA A 53 -9.98 13.31 -1.82
CA ALA A 53 -10.74 13.00 -0.62
C ALA A 53 -11.77 11.89 -0.84
N ALA A 54 -12.51 11.95 -1.96
CA ALA A 54 -13.51 10.94 -2.33
C ALA A 54 -12.84 9.61 -2.71
N ASP A 55 -11.70 9.67 -3.38
CA ASP A 55 -10.91 8.50 -3.73
C ASP A 55 -10.40 7.80 -2.46
N ALA A 56 -9.89 8.56 -1.49
CA ALA A 56 -9.45 8.02 -0.20
C ALA A 56 -10.61 7.37 0.58
N GLU A 57 -11.80 7.97 0.58
CA GLU A 57 -12.99 7.38 1.20
C GLU A 57 -13.42 6.07 0.53
N ALA A 58 -13.33 5.99 -0.80
CA ALA A 58 -13.63 4.77 -1.53
C ALA A 58 -12.64 3.66 -1.17
N VAL A 59 -11.35 3.98 -1.05
CA VAL A 59 -10.32 3.01 -0.60
C VAL A 59 -10.55 2.59 0.85
N CYS A 60 -10.90 3.52 1.76
CA CYS A 60 -11.22 3.19 3.14
C CYS A 60 -12.39 2.19 3.25
N ARG A 61 -13.45 2.39 2.46
CA ARG A 61 -14.57 1.44 2.41
C ARG A 61 -14.14 0.07 1.93
N LEU A 62 -13.35 0.01 0.86
CA LEU A 62 -12.82 -1.27 0.37
C LEU A 62 -11.93 -1.95 1.40
N ALA A 63 -11.08 -1.20 2.11
CA ALA A 63 -10.25 -1.76 3.17
C ALA A 63 -11.08 -2.37 4.31
N GLN A 64 -12.17 -1.71 4.70
CA GLN A 64 -13.12 -2.21 5.70
C GLN A 64 -13.90 -3.44 5.19
N GLU A 65 -14.44 -3.38 3.97
CA GLU A 65 -15.19 -4.49 3.35
C GLU A 65 -14.33 -5.75 3.18
N GLN A 66 -13.04 -5.57 2.90
CA GLN A 66 -12.09 -6.68 2.76
C GLN A 66 -11.42 -7.07 4.08
N GLU A 67 -11.72 -6.38 5.18
CA GLU A 67 -11.08 -6.59 6.48
C GLU A 67 -9.54 -6.51 6.38
N ALA A 68 -9.05 -5.59 5.54
CA ALA A 68 -7.63 -5.39 5.32
C ALA A 68 -6.98 -4.78 6.57
N GLN A 69 -5.84 -5.31 6.94
CA GLN A 69 -5.07 -4.83 8.11
C GLN A 69 -3.85 -4.00 7.73
N VAL A 70 -3.47 -4.04 6.47
CA VAL A 70 -2.40 -3.22 5.89
C VAL A 70 -2.83 -2.78 4.49
N ILE A 71 -2.47 -1.56 4.13
CA ILE A 71 -2.61 -1.07 2.75
C ILE A 71 -1.21 -0.85 2.17
N VAL A 72 -0.91 -1.53 1.08
CA VAL A 72 0.33 -1.38 0.32
C VAL A 72 0.06 -0.48 -0.88
N VAL A 73 0.84 0.56 -1.04
CA VAL A 73 0.72 1.51 -2.15
C VAL A 73 1.96 1.42 -3.03
N GLY A 74 1.78 1.08 -4.29
CA GLY A 74 2.85 1.06 -5.28
C GLY A 74 3.44 2.45 -5.47
N LEU A 75 4.76 2.59 -5.32
CA LEU A 75 5.49 3.83 -5.48
C LEU A 75 6.29 3.78 -6.78
N PRO A 76 5.96 4.63 -7.78
CA PRO A 76 6.71 4.67 -9.03
C PRO A 76 8.05 5.37 -8.80
N VAL A 77 9.11 4.57 -8.76
CA VAL A 77 10.48 5.05 -8.59
C VAL A 77 11.23 4.89 -9.92
N GLY A 78 12.00 5.90 -10.30
CA GLY A 78 12.83 5.84 -11.52
C GLY A 78 13.91 4.78 -11.44
N LEU A 79 14.49 4.41 -12.58
CA LEU A 79 15.50 3.34 -12.68
C LEU A 79 16.74 3.57 -11.80
N LYS A 80 17.05 4.83 -11.49
CA LYS A 80 18.17 5.21 -10.62
C LYS A 80 17.77 5.39 -9.16
N GLY A 81 16.51 5.10 -8.81
CA GLY A 81 16.00 5.28 -7.45
C GLY A 81 15.48 6.69 -7.15
N GLU A 82 15.44 7.58 -8.15
CA GLU A 82 14.86 8.91 -7.97
C GLU A 82 13.32 8.87 -7.91
N GLU A 83 12.77 9.62 -6.96
CA GLU A 83 11.34 9.87 -6.87
C GLU A 83 10.99 11.09 -7.73
N GLY A 84 10.20 10.86 -8.77
CA GLY A 84 9.70 11.94 -9.64
C GLY A 84 8.32 12.45 -9.20
N PRO A 85 7.72 13.39 -9.97
CA PRO A 85 6.40 13.96 -9.65
C PRO A 85 5.28 12.94 -9.51
N ALA A 86 5.41 11.75 -10.10
CA ALA A 86 4.46 10.65 -9.93
C ALA A 86 4.53 10.08 -8.51
N ALA A 87 5.74 9.85 -8.00
CA ALA A 87 5.96 9.34 -6.65
C ALA A 87 5.46 10.35 -5.58
N GLU A 88 5.70 11.64 -5.79
CA GLU A 88 5.20 12.70 -4.90
C GLU A 88 3.67 12.67 -4.79
N ARG A 89 2.96 12.56 -5.91
CA ARG A 89 1.49 12.45 -5.92
C ARG A 89 0.98 11.21 -5.19
N VAL A 90 1.68 10.10 -5.35
CA VAL A 90 1.34 8.85 -4.64
C VAL A 90 1.55 9.00 -3.14
N ARG A 91 2.65 9.62 -2.72
CA ARG A 91 2.91 9.90 -1.30
C ARG A 91 1.90 10.86 -0.69
N GLU A 92 1.50 11.90 -1.43
CA GLU A 92 0.47 12.84 -1.01
C GLU A 92 -0.87 12.13 -0.80
N PHE A 93 -1.25 11.29 -1.76
CA PHE A 93 -2.45 10.46 -1.62
C PHE A 93 -2.36 9.49 -0.43
N GLY A 94 -1.21 8.85 -0.22
CA GLY A 94 -0.99 7.98 0.92
C GLY A 94 -1.08 8.70 2.27
N ARG A 95 -0.59 9.95 2.38
CA ARG A 95 -0.76 10.77 3.60
C ARG A 95 -2.23 11.11 3.85
N LEU A 96 -2.97 11.45 2.79
CA LEU A 96 -4.40 11.73 2.90
C LEU A 96 -5.17 10.48 3.35
N LEU A 97 -4.83 9.33 2.78
CA LEU A 97 -5.42 8.05 3.15
C LEU A 97 -5.09 7.66 4.60
N ALA A 98 -3.85 7.86 5.05
CA ALA A 98 -3.42 7.60 6.43
C ALA A 98 -4.21 8.41 7.47
N GLY A 99 -4.65 9.60 7.12
CA GLY A 99 -5.51 10.43 7.97
C GLY A 99 -6.96 9.94 8.08
N LYS A 100 -7.38 9.00 7.23
CA LYS A 100 -8.77 8.52 7.15
C LYS A 100 -8.93 7.04 7.51
N VAL A 101 -7.92 6.23 7.26
CA VAL A 101 -7.94 4.78 7.50
C VAL A 101 -7.26 4.45 8.83
N GLY A 102 -7.80 3.45 9.53
CA GLY A 102 -7.28 3.02 10.83
C GLY A 102 -6.20 1.92 10.76
N VAL A 103 -5.68 1.63 9.56
CA VAL A 103 -4.66 0.60 9.34
C VAL A 103 -3.38 1.22 8.77
N PRO A 104 -2.21 0.60 8.99
CA PRO A 104 -0.94 1.09 8.46
C PRO A 104 -0.92 1.11 6.93
N ILE A 105 -0.19 2.10 6.39
CA ILE A 105 0.04 2.25 4.96
C ILE A 105 1.53 2.09 4.70
N GLU A 106 1.87 1.19 3.79
CA GLU A 106 3.23 0.93 3.37
C GLU A 106 3.40 1.29 1.89
N PHE A 107 4.54 1.92 1.56
CA PHE A 107 4.89 2.22 0.19
C PHE A 107 5.84 1.15 -0.34
N TRP A 108 5.50 0.59 -1.51
CA TRP A 108 6.28 -0.46 -2.15
C TRP A 108 6.84 -0.01 -3.49
N ASP A 109 8.12 -0.22 -3.71
CA ASP A 109 8.81 0.15 -4.95
C ASP A 109 8.35 -0.74 -6.12
N GLU A 110 7.74 -0.13 -7.15
CA GLU A 110 7.22 -0.84 -8.32
C GLU A 110 8.29 -1.47 -9.22
N ARG A 111 9.57 -1.12 -9.06
CA ARG A 111 10.65 -1.73 -9.85
C ARG A 111 10.73 -3.24 -9.69
N PHE A 112 10.25 -3.77 -8.60
CA PHE A 112 10.24 -5.19 -8.33
C PHE A 112 9.10 -5.96 -8.99
N SER A 113 8.11 -5.26 -9.55
CA SER A 113 6.90 -5.85 -10.15
C SER A 113 6.91 -5.92 -11.69
N THR A 114 7.84 -5.22 -12.36
CA THR A 114 7.71 -4.88 -13.79
C THR A 114 7.93 -6.03 -14.76
N VAL A 115 8.82 -6.97 -14.48
CA VAL A 115 9.21 -8.02 -15.46
C VAL A 115 8.15 -9.11 -15.62
N GLU A 116 7.50 -9.51 -14.54
CA GLU A 116 6.41 -10.51 -14.60
C GLU A 116 5.10 -9.90 -15.08
N ALA A 117 4.85 -8.62 -14.74
CA ALA A 117 3.71 -7.85 -15.20
C ALA A 117 3.63 -7.77 -16.73
N GLU A 118 4.75 -7.42 -17.36
CA GLU A 118 4.82 -7.34 -18.83
C GLU A 118 4.61 -8.70 -19.50
N ARG A 119 5.07 -9.79 -18.90
CA ARG A 119 4.85 -11.15 -19.43
C ARG A 119 3.39 -11.57 -19.35
N ALA A 120 2.71 -11.30 -18.24
CA ALA A 120 1.31 -11.62 -18.06
C ALA A 120 0.40 -10.79 -19.01
N MET A 121 0.73 -9.52 -19.24
CA MET A 121 0.00 -8.66 -20.17
C MET A 121 0.10 -9.10 -21.63
N ARG A 122 1.25 -9.61 -22.05
CA ARG A 122 1.46 -10.09 -23.42
C ARG A 122 0.75 -11.39 -23.75
N ALA A 123 0.41 -12.19 -22.73
CA ALA A 123 -0.27 -13.49 -22.94
C ALA A 123 -1.79 -13.37 -23.11
N GLY A 124 -2.41 -12.23 -22.86
CA GLY A 124 -3.86 -12.08 -22.71
C GLY A 124 -4.60 -11.39 -23.84
N GLY A 125 -4.24 -11.46 -25.11
CA GLY A 125 -4.95 -11.17 -26.38
C GLY A 125 -6.27 -10.37 -26.42
N ALA A 126 -6.58 -9.48 -25.47
CA ALA A 126 -7.86 -8.76 -25.36
C ALA A 126 -7.79 -7.33 -25.96
N THR A 127 -8.92 -6.77 -26.38
CA THR A 127 -9.02 -5.47 -27.06
C THR A 127 -8.61 -4.27 -26.18
N ALA A 128 -8.03 -3.23 -26.77
CA ALA A 128 -7.37 -2.10 -26.12
C ALA A 128 -8.24 -1.34 -25.07
N ARG A 129 -9.54 -1.41 -25.09
CA ARG A 129 -10.45 -0.72 -24.16
C ARG A 129 -10.81 -1.59 -22.93
N GLN A 130 -10.95 -2.88 -23.13
CA GLN A 130 -11.11 -3.87 -22.06
C GLN A 130 -9.77 -4.13 -21.36
N GLN A 131 -8.65 -4.05 -22.12
CA GLN A 131 -7.29 -4.20 -21.60
C GLN A 131 -6.94 -3.19 -20.52
N ARG A 132 -7.33 -1.91 -20.64
CA ARG A 132 -6.94 -0.86 -19.68
C ARG A 132 -7.47 -1.08 -18.26
N GLY A 133 -8.72 -1.51 -18.10
CA GLY A 133 -9.27 -1.83 -16.78
C GLY A 133 -8.73 -3.14 -16.19
N VAL A 134 -8.37 -4.10 -17.06
CA VAL A 134 -7.73 -5.35 -16.66
C VAL A 134 -6.28 -5.10 -16.28
N VAL A 135 -5.57 -4.26 -17.05
CA VAL A 135 -4.18 -3.86 -16.83
C VAL A 135 -4.01 -3.19 -15.46
N ASP A 136 -4.87 -2.22 -15.12
CA ASP A 136 -4.78 -1.51 -13.85
C ASP A 136 -5.01 -2.44 -12.62
N LYS A 137 -5.94 -3.39 -12.75
CA LYS A 137 -6.18 -4.42 -11.71
C LYS A 137 -5.00 -5.37 -11.57
N VAL A 138 -4.45 -5.81 -12.71
CA VAL A 138 -3.31 -6.73 -12.75
C VAL A 138 -2.07 -6.03 -12.20
N ALA A 139 -1.85 -4.76 -12.51
CA ALA A 139 -0.74 -3.99 -11.96
C ALA A 139 -0.80 -3.93 -10.43
N ALA A 140 -1.96 -3.61 -9.85
CA ALA A 140 -2.14 -3.62 -8.40
C ALA A 140 -1.89 -5.01 -7.78
N ALA A 141 -2.34 -6.08 -8.44
CA ALA A 141 -2.10 -7.44 -7.96
C ALA A 141 -0.61 -7.83 -8.00
N LEU A 142 0.12 -7.35 -9.01
CA LEU A 142 1.56 -7.62 -9.12
C LEU A 142 2.38 -6.84 -8.10
N VAL A 143 2.04 -5.58 -7.84
CA VAL A 143 2.62 -4.80 -6.75
C VAL A 143 2.39 -5.53 -5.43
N LEU A 144 1.16 -5.95 -5.16
CA LEU A 144 0.83 -6.67 -3.95
C LEU A 144 1.53 -8.02 -3.84
N GLN A 145 1.58 -8.82 -4.92
CA GLN A 145 2.27 -10.11 -4.92
C GLN A 145 3.76 -9.96 -4.64
N SER A 146 4.40 -8.96 -5.27
CA SER A 146 5.82 -8.65 -5.01
C SER A 146 6.09 -8.30 -3.54
N TYR A 147 5.18 -7.56 -2.91
CA TYR A 147 5.23 -7.25 -1.49
C TYR A 147 5.09 -8.53 -0.64
N LEU A 148 4.08 -9.36 -0.90
CA LEU A 148 3.84 -10.60 -0.16
C LEU A 148 5.02 -11.57 -0.28
N ASP A 149 5.58 -11.71 -1.48
CA ASP A 149 6.76 -12.56 -1.71
C ASP A 149 8.00 -12.08 -0.96
N ALA A 150 8.17 -10.77 -0.83
CA ALA A 150 9.26 -10.20 -0.05
C ALA A 150 9.07 -10.43 1.45
N GLN A 151 7.85 -10.29 1.96
CA GLN A 151 7.53 -10.59 3.35
C GLN A 151 7.75 -12.08 3.69
N ALA A 152 7.42 -12.97 2.76
CA ALA A 152 7.66 -14.41 2.95
C ALA A 152 9.15 -14.78 3.00
N ARG A 153 10.01 -14.03 2.30
CA ARG A 153 11.47 -14.24 2.29
C ARG A 153 12.18 -13.62 3.48
N HIS A 154 11.66 -12.54 4.01
CA HIS A 154 12.24 -11.77 5.11
C HIS A 154 11.16 -11.49 6.15
N PRO A 155 10.94 -12.40 7.10
CA PRO A 155 9.94 -12.21 8.16
C PRO A 155 10.32 -11.14 9.20
N GLU A 156 11.33 -10.32 8.92
CA GLU A 156 11.72 -9.18 9.73
C GLU A 156 10.91 -7.94 9.37
N PRO A 157 10.47 -7.13 10.33
CA PRO A 157 9.70 -5.92 10.06
C PRO A 157 10.58 -4.87 9.38
N THR A 158 10.37 -4.68 8.10
CA THR A 158 11.01 -3.58 7.38
C THR A 158 10.27 -2.28 7.66
N CYS A 159 10.99 -1.38 8.29
CA CYS A 159 10.69 0.02 8.54
C CYS A 159 9.70 0.32 9.65
N GLY A 160 10.26 0.77 10.75
CA GLY A 160 9.51 1.34 11.86
C GLY A 160 8.67 2.55 11.47
N PRO A 161 7.71 2.93 12.31
CA PRO A 161 6.82 4.05 12.05
C PRO A 161 7.63 5.33 11.87
N CYS A 162 7.23 6.10 10.86
CA CYS A 162 7.70 7.48 10.70
C CYS A 162 7.51 8.22 12.05
N PRO A 163 8.55 8.77 12.66
CA PRO A 163 8.40 9.43 13.95
C PRO A 163 7.42 10.60 13.81
N PRO A 164 6.52 10.81 14.77
CA PRO A 164 5.63 11.96 14.76
C PRO A 164 6.48 13.22 14.77
N ALA A 165 6.12 14.17 13.92
CA ALA A 165 6.76 15.48 13.84
C ALA A 165 6.92 16.08 15.24
N GLY A 166 8.17 16.27 15.64
CA GLY A 166 8.55 16.71 16.97
C GLY A 166 7.85 18.02 17.35
N ARG A 167 7.14 17.99 18.45
CA ARG A 167 6.81 19.22 19.20
C ARG A 167 8.11 19.75 19.76
N GLN A 168 8.60 20.82 19.20
CA GLN A 168 9.64 21.62 19.85
C GLN A 168 9.02 22.32 21.06
N GLY A 169 9.23 21.73 22.22
CA GLY A 169 8.95 22.38 23.49
C GLY A 169 9.99 23.49 23.73
N GLY A 170 9.54 24.74 23.67
CA GLY A 170 10.34 25.85 24.14
C GLY A 170 10.55 25.75 25.65
N GLN A 171 11.80 25.68 26.06
CA GLN A 171 12.17 25.95 27.44
C GLN A 171 12.58 27.42 27.56
N ALA A 172 11.75 28.19 28.24
CA ALA A 172 12.14 29.48 28.77
C ALA A 172 13.12 29.25 29.93
N GLY A 173 14.33 29.72 29.79
CA GLY A 173 15.30 29.83 30.88
C GLY A 173 14.91 30.97 31.78
N GLU A 174 14.75 30.68 33.05
CA GLU A 174 14.82 31.68 34.13
C GLU A 174 16.17 31.57 34.80
N GLU A 175 16.83 32.67 34.85
CA GLU A 175 17.99 32.86 35.71
C GLU A 175 17.68 33.84 36.83
N PRO A 176 18.27 33.67 38.00
CA PRO A 176 18.35 34.71 39.03
C PRO A 176 19.53 35.63 38.84
#